data_06a56f4d92bcf58f4cb0d122dede5e50
#
_entry.id   06a56f4d92bcf58f4cb0d122dede5e50
#
_cell.length_a   1.000
_cell.length_b   1.000
_cell.length_c   1.000
_cell.angle_alpha   90.00
_cell.angle_beta   90.00
_cell.angle_gamma   90.00
#
_symmetry.space_group_name_H-M   'P 1'
#
loop_
_entity.id
_entity.type
_entity.pdbx_description
1 polymer ?
#
loop_
_entity_poly.entity_id
_entity_poly.type
_entity_poly.pdbx_seq_one_letter_code
_entity_poly.pdbx_strand_id
1 'polypeptide(L)'
;LHLWREPERIMALAGICAFGRTEQDGEELFAPQQAYLKEHFGAEIVTITLPGLVDISSTRLRAGLDQGLGRRYLVPAVYGCILMNSSYGVRADLKHLELPELRACSYYMMKQKRVPHVMGVEEEAAKLARRWGADETLARRAGALHDCTKYWTLEENTALCAKYGVALDELEQKAVKLLHSKTGACIARYVFGEPEEVCQAIFWHTTAKEDMTLLEKIIYMADYIEPNRDFAGVERLRALSYKDLDKALLLGVETTIQEMEERGLPIHKRTLMARDWLLAAGVT
;
A
#
# COMPACT_ATOMS: atom_id res chain seq x y z
N LEU A 1 21.47 6.05 -33.55
CA LEU A 1 20.27 6.82 -33.98
C LEU A 1 20.14 6.84 -35.50
N HIS A 2 21.24 7.11 -36.25
CA HIS A 2 21.23 7.12 -37.72
C HIS A 2 20.86 5.76 -38.38
N LEU A 3 20.90 4.67 -37.62
CA LEU A 3 20.47 3.33 -38.05
C LEU A 3 18.98 3.04 -37.68
N TRP A 4 18.28 3.98 -37.13
CA TRP A 4 16.86 3.80 -36.83
C TRP A 4 16.01 3.89 -38.09
N ARG A 5 14.80 3.37 -38.05
CA ARG A 5 13.87 3.47 -39.18
C ARG A 5 13.41 4.92 -39.32
N GLU A 6 13.52 5.51 -40.51
CA GLU A 6 13.15 6.88 -40.84
C GLU A 6 13.83 7.94 -39.94
N PRO A 7 15.17 7.97 -39.81
CA PRO A 7 15.87 8.85 -38.88
C PRO A 7 15.62 10.35 -39.16
N GLU A 8 15.52 10.77 -40.43
CA GLU A 8 15.19 12.15 -40.81
C GLU A 8 13.85 12.58 -40.24
N ARG A 9 12.86 11.72 -40.32
CA ARG A 9 11.52 12.02 -39.82
C ARG A 9 11.49 12.12 -38.30
N ILE A 10 12.23 11.27 -37.59
CA ILE A 10 12.36 11.33 -36.15
C ILE A 10 13.01 12.65 -35.72
N MET A 11 14.12 13.03 -36.35
CA MET A 11 14.88 14.23 -36.02
C MET A 11 14.12 15.53 -36.38
N ALA A 12 13.24 15.48 -37.39
CA ALA A 12 12.39 16.60 -37.76
C ALA A 12 11.22 16.80 -36.77
N LEU A 13 10.80 15.75 -36.05
CA LEU A 13 9.62 15.79 -35.16
C LEU A 13 9.98 15.88 -33.68
N ALA A 14 11.21 15.58 -33.28
CA ALA A 14 11.59 15.49 -31.86
C ALA A 14 13.03 15.95 -31.62
N GLY A 15 13.26 16.68 -30.54
CA GLY A 15 14.58 16.89 -29.98
C GLY A 15 15.07 15.62 -29.28
N ILE A 16 16.39 15.41 -29.33
CA ILE A 16 17.04 14.26 -28.70
C ILE A 16 17.64 14.68 -27.38
N CYS A 17 17.28 13.96 -26.32
CA CYS A 17 17.87 14.12 -24.99
C CYS A 17 18.87 12.98 -24.77
N ALA A 18 20.15 13.28 -24.63
CA ALA A 18 21.21 12.33 -24.37
C ALA A 18 21.69 12.44 -22.92
N PHE A 19 21.86 11.32 -22.24
CA PHE A 19 22.47 11.26 -20.90
C PHE A 19 23.37 10.03 -20.79
N GLY A 20 24.45 10.18 -20.03
CA GLY A 20 25.37 9.09 -19.72
C GLY A 20 24.73 8.03 -18.82
N ARG A 21 25.17 6.78 -18.93
CA ARG A 21 24.78 5.68 -18.04
C ARG A 21 25.82 5.38 -16.98
N THR A 22 27.06 5.80 -17.23
CA THR A 22 28.19 5.65 -16.30
C THR A 22 28.90 6.98 -16.13
N GLU A 23 29.70 7.12 -15.08
CA GLU A 23 30.55 8.29 -14.87
C GLU A 23 31.58 8.51 -16.02
N GLN A 24 31.86 7.47 -16.77
CA GLN A 24 32.78 7.50 -17.90
C GLN A 24 32.11 7.98 -19.21
N ASP A 25 30.78 8.04 -19.25
CA ASP A 25 30.02 8.53 -20.40
C ASP A 25 29.96 10.06 -20.38
N GLY A 26 31.13 10.70 -20.48
CA GLY A 26 31.25 12.13 -20.54
C GLY A 26 30.73 12.77 -21.84
N GLU A 27 30.67 14.08 -21.88
CA GLU A 27 30.20 14.83 -23.03
C GLU A 27 31.03 14.53 -24.29
N GLU A 28 32.32 14.24 -24.13
CA GLU A 28 33.24 13.87 -25.19
C GLU A 28 32.82 12.61 -25.95
N LEU A 29 32.18 11.65 -25.28
CA LEU A 29 31.70 10.41 -25.90
C LEU A 29 30.54 10.67 -26.87
N PHE A 30 29.71 11.64 -26.60
CA PHE A 30 28.53 11.95 -27.42
C PHE A 30 28.84 12.96 -28.54
N ALA A 31 29.85 13.80 -28.39
CA ALA A 31 30.16 14.92 -29.27
C ALA A 31 30.28 14.51 -30.75
N PRO A 32 31.00 13.43 -31.14
CA PRO A 32 31.09 13.03 -32.53
C PRO A 32 29.75 12.64 -33.16
N GLN A 33 28.92 11.92 -32.38
CA GLN A 33 27.62 11.47 -32.85
C GLN A 33 26.60 12.66 -32.87
N GLN A 34 26.73 13.60 -31.98
CA GLN A 34 25.92 14.83 -32.00
C GLN A 34 26.24 15.67 -33.22
N ALA A 35 27.51 15.89 -33.50
CA ALA A 35 27.94 16.61 -34.69
C ALA A 35 27.40 15.97 -35.99
N TYR A 36 27.57 14.67 -36.12
CA TYR A 36 27.05 13.92 -37.25
C TYR A 36 25.55 14.06 -37.46
N LEU A 37 24.77 13.89 -36.37
CA LEU A 37 23.28 13.95 -36.42
C LEU A 37 22.80 15.38 -36.71
N LYS A 38 23.48 16.39 -36.18
CA LYS A 38 23.19 17.79 -36.46
C LYS A 38 23.44 18.13 -37.91
N GLU A 39 24.60 17.72 -38.45
CA GLU A 39 25.00 17.99 -39.82
C GLU A 39 24.11 17.30 -40.86
N HIS A 40 23.80 16.00 -40.65
CA HIS A 40 23.13 15.19 -41.67
C HIS A 40 21.62 15.19 -41.57
N PHE A 41 21.07 15.48 -40.35
CA PHE A 41 19.64 15.37 -40.09
C PHE A 41 19.05 16.64 -39.45
N GLY A 42 19.84 17.68 -39.23
CA GLY A 42 19.37 18.91 -38.53
C GLY A 42 18.91 18.66 -37.10
N ALA A 43 19.39 17.61 -36.46
CA ALA A 43 18.89 17.19 -35.15
C ALA A 43 19.20 18.20 -34.04
N GLU A 44 18.19 18.49 -33.20
CA GLU A 44 18.39 19.19 -31.94
C GLU A 44 18.73 18.18 -30.84
N ILE A 45 19.93 18.33 -30.23
CA ILE A 45 20.40 17.38 -29.21
C ILE A 45 20.81 18.15 -27.97
N VAL A 46 20.23 17.78 -26.85
CA VAL A 46 20.56 18.32 -25.51
C VAL A 46 21.19 17.21 -24.69
N THR A 47 22.37 17.44 -24.14
CA THR A 47 22.99 16.54 -23.16
C THR A 47 22.59 16.93 -21.76
N ILE A 48 22.13 15.95 -20.98
CA ILE A 48 21.76 16.10 -19.57
C ILE A 48 22.80 15.39 -18.71
N THR A 49 23.40 16.13 -17.80
CA THR A 49 24.23 15.55 -16.74
C THR A 49 23.36 15.20 -15.55
N LEU A 50 23.29 13.93 -15.17
CA LEU A 50 22.54 13.48 -14.01
C LEU A 50 23.43 13.51 -12.76
N PRO A 51 22.97 14.06 -11.63
CA PRO A 51 23.76 14.20 -10.40
C PRO A 51 24.03 12.87 -9.69
N GLY A 52 23.38 11.81 -10.10
CA GLY A 52 23.60 10.46 -9.59
C GLY A 52 23.25 9.43 -10.66
N LEU A 53 24.22 8.62 -11.01
CA LEU A 53 24.03 7.55 -11.98
C LEU A 53 23.76 6.24 -11.26
N VAL A 54 22.69 5.57 -11.68
CA VAL A 54 22.41 4.20 -11.24
C VAL A 54 22.89 3.27 -12.32
N ASP A 55 24.06 2.64 -12.12
CA ASP A 55 24.64 1.68 -13.08
C ASP A 55 23.84 0.37 -13.06
N ILE A 56 22.69 0.40 -13.72
CA ILE A 56 21.85 -0.78 -13.93
C ILE A 56 21.24 -0.76 -15.34
N SER A 57 21.45 -1.83 -16.11
CA SER A 57 20.72 -2.04 -17.36
C SER A 57 19.43 -2.82 -17.12
N SER A 58 18.44 -2.66 -18.01
CA SER A 58 17.20 -3.46 -17.96
C SER A 58 17.46 -4.96 -18.01
N THR A 59 18.48 -5.39 -18.76
CA THR A 59 18.89 -6.80 -18.83
C THR A 59 19.41 -7.29 -17.47
N ARG A 60 20.33 -6.53 -16.87
CA ARG A 60 20.90 -6.86 -15.55
C ARG A 60 19.81 -6.85 -14.45
N LEU A 61 18.92 -5.86 -14.48
CA LEU A 61 17.81 -5.78 -13.54
C LEU A 61 16.91 -7.01 -13.64
N ARG A 62 16.47 -7.37 -14.86
CA ARG A 62 15.62 -8.55 -15.08
C ARG A 62 16.30 -9.85 -14.63
N ALA A 63 17.58 -10.03 -14.96
CA ALA A 63 18.35 -11.20 -14.55
C ALA A 63 18.55 -11.31 -13.03
N GLY A 64 18.50 -10.20 -12.31
CA GLY A 64 18.67 -10.16 -10.85
C GLY A 64 17.38 -10.00 -10.05
N LEU A 65 16.20 -10.06 -10.67
CA LEU A 65 14.93 -9.92 -9.95
C LEU A 65 14.73 -11.02 -8.91
N ASP A 66 15.09 -12.26 -9.23
CA ASP A 66 15.04 -13.39 -8.26
C ASP A 66 16.05 -13.25 -7.11
N GLN A 67 17.07 -12.37 -7.27
CA GLN A 67 18.05 -12.04 -6.26
C GLN A 67 17.70 -10.75 -5.49
N GLY A 68 16.49 -10.26 -5.62
CA GLY A 68 15.99 -9.08 -4.90
C GLY A 68 16.41 -7.73 -5.49
N LEU A 69 17.00 -7.66 -6.70
CA LEU A 69 17.33 -6.37 -7.33
C LEU A 69 16.10 -5.48 -7.55
N GLY A 70 14.89 -6.05 -7.68
CA GLY A 70 13.66 -5.29 -7.79
C GLY A 70 13.41 -4.39 -6.58
N ARG A 71 13.69 -4.88 -5.37
CA ARG A 71 13.58 -4.10 -4.12
C ARG A 71 14.45 -2.84 -4.15
N ARG A 72 15.64 -2.93 -4.75
CA ARG A 72 16.62 -1.85 -4.76
C ARG A 72 16.38 -0.79 -5.84
N TYR A 73 15.90 -1.20 -7.02
CA TYR A 73 15.92 -0.37 -8.21
C TYR A 73 14.54 -0.04 -8.78
N LEU A 74 13.48 -0.66 -8.28
CA LEU A 74 12.12 -0.42 -8.76
C LEU A 74 11.29 0.34 -7.71
N VAL A 75 10.36 1.12 -8.20
CA VAL A 75 9.28 1.64 -7.35
C VAL A 75 8.54 0.44 -6.74
N PRO A 76 8.25 0.45 -5.42
CA PRO A 76 7.67 -0.73 -4.75
C PRO A 76 6.44 -1.32 -5.47
N ALA A 77 5.49 -0.50 -5.90
CA ALA A 77 4.30 -1.00 -6.61
C ALA A 77 4.63 -1.71 -7.94
N VAL A 78 5.68 -1.28 -8.65
CA VAL A 78 6.17 -1.96 -9.88
C VAL A 78 6.78 -3.30 -9.54
N TYR A 79 7.57 -3.37 -8.47
CA TYR A 79 8.13 -4.63 -8.00
C TYR A 79 7.03 -5.59 -7.54
N GLY A 80 6.04 -5.10 -6.79
CA GLY A 80 4.86 -5.87 -6.41
C GLY A 80 4.08 -6.43 -7.60
N CYS A 81 3.92 -5.63 -8.66
CA CYS A 81 3.33 -6.10 -9.93
C CYS A 81 4.10 -7.30 -10.51
N ILE A 82 5.42 -7.23 -10.52
CA ILE A 82 6.28 -8.31 -11.03
C ILE A 82 6.10 -9.58 -10.19
N LEU A 83 6.12 -9.47 -8.86
CA LEU A 83 5.97 -10.60 -7.95
C LEU A 83 4.60 -11.27 -8.10
N MET A 84 3.52 -10.48 -8.07
CA MET A 84 2.15 -11.00 -8.11
C MET A 84 1.76 -11.62 -9.46
N ASN A 85 2.34 -11.12 -10.56
CA ASN A 85 2.02 -11.60 -11.91
C ASN A 85 3.09 -12.54 -12.48
N SER A 86 4.08 -12.94 -11.69
CA SER A 86 5.21 -13.78 -12.16
C SER A 86 5.86 -13.25 -13.42
N SER A 87 5.94 -11.90 -13.56
CA SER A 87 6.49 -11.26 -14.74
C SER A 87 8.00 -11.51 -14.85
N TYR A 88 8.52 -11.56 -16.07
CA TYR A 88 9.93 -11.83 -16.37
C TYR A 88 10.45 -13.17 -15.83
N GLY A 89 9.55 -14.15 -15.58
CA GLY A 89 9.93 -15.47 -15.08
C GLY A 89 10.15 -15.55 -13.56
N VAL A 90 9.96 -14.45 -12.84
CA VAL A 90 10.07 -14.41 -11.37
C VAL A 90 8.96 -15.27 -10.75
N ARG A 91 9.34 -16.20 -9.88
CA ARG A 91 8.41 -17.06 -9.14
C ARG A 91 8.55 -16.79 -7.65
N ALA A 92 7.84 -15.77 -7.15
CA ALA A 92 7.80 -15.48 -5.73
C ALA A 92 6.88 -16.46 -5.00
N ASP A 93 7.33 -16.96 -3.86
CA ASP A 93 6.44 -17.62 -2.90
C ASP A 93 5.67 -16.52 -2.13
N LEU A 94 4.47 -16.21 -2.60
CA LEU A 94 3.65 -15.15 -2.01
C LEU A 94 3.25 -15.42 -0.56
N LYS A 95 3.29 -16.68 -0.11
CA LYS A 95 2.94 -17.05 1.27
C LYS A 95 4.06 -16.84 2.28
N HIS A 96 5.27 -16.60 1.81
CA HIS A 96 6.44 -16.42 2.67
C HIS A 96 7.21 -15.15 2.33
N LEU A 97 6.50 -14.07 1.95
CA LEU A 97 7.12 -12.80 1.62
C LEU A 97 7.68 -12.12 2.88
N GLU A 98 8.90 -11.60 2.74
CA GLU A 98 9.42 -10.62 3.69
C GLU A 98 8.59 -9.33 3.65
N LEU A 99 8.64 -8.53 4.71
CA LEU A 99 7.83 -7.32 4.82
C LEU A 99 8.02 -6.32 3.66
N PRO A 100 9.23 -6.09 3.11
CA PRO A 100 9.40 -5.21 1.95
C PRO A 100 8.68 -5.68 0.68
N GLU A 101 8.68 -6.98 0.41
CA GLU A 101 7.95 -7.58 -0.71
C GLU A 101 6.44 -7.54 -0.49
N LEU A 102 6.00 -7.82 0.74
CA LEU A 102 4.59 -7.73 1.13
C LEU A 102 4.06 -6.30 0.91
N ARG A 103 4.82 -5.27 1.33
CA ARG A 103 4.51 -3.86 1.04
C ARG A 103 4.40 -3.60 -0.45
N ALA A 104 5.38 -4.10 -1.22
CA ALA A 104 5.39 -3.92 -2.66
C ALA A 104 4.12 -4.49 -3.31
N CYS A 105 3.71 -5.70 -2.93
CA CYS A 105 2.49 -6.34 -3.40
C CYS A 105 1.23 -5.55 -2.97
N SER A 106 1.16 -5.13 -1.72
CA SER A 106 0.06 -4.30 -1.21
C SER A 106 -0.06 -2.98 -1.98
N TYR A 107 1.04 -2.28 -2.21
CA TYR A 107 1.05 -1.01 -2.94
C TYR A 107 0.67 -1.16 -4.43
N TYR A 108 0.97 -2.30 -5.03
CA TYR A 108 0.48 -2.63 -6.37
C TYR A 108 -1.05 -2.81 -6.41
N MET A 109 -1.64 -3.38 -5.37
CA MET A 109 -3.09 -3.64 -5.30
C MET A 109 -3.93 -2.39 -5.09
N MET A 110 -3.33 -1.26 -4.68
CA MET A 110 -4.06 -0.04 -4.34
C MET A 110 -3.74 1.13 -5.27
N LYS A 111 -4.54 2.20 -5.19
CA LYS A 111 -4.23 3.46 -5.85
C LYS A 111 -3.05 4.15 -5.18
N GLN A 112 -2.13 4.67 -5.97
CA GLN A 112 -0.89 5.30 -5.48
C GLN A 112 -1.13 6.38 -4.41
N LYS A 113 -2.21 7.15 -4.53
CA LYS A 113 -2.59 8.18 -3.53
C LYS A 113 -2.91 7.61 -2.14
N ARG A 114 -3.14 6.29 -2.00
CA ARG A 114 -3.42 5.64 -0.72
C ARG A 114 -2.15 5.16 -0.01
N VAL A 115 -1.06 5.01 -0.74
CA VAL A 115 0.21 4.50 -0.20
C VAL A 115 0.71 5.30 1.01
N PRO A 116 0.73 6.66 1.02
CA PRO A 116 1.17 7.42 2.18
C PRO A 116 0.36 7.12 3.45
N HIS A 117 -0.95 6.95 3.33
CA HIS A 117 -1.81 6.55 4.44
C HIS A 117 -1.43 5.15 4.97
N VAL A 118 -1.29 4.16 4.08
CA VAL A 118 -0.93 2.79 4.49
C VAL A 118 0.44 2.74 5.15
N MET A 119 1.41 3.52 4.67
CA MET A 119 2.71 3.69 5.34
C MET A 119 2.54 4.30 6.74
N GLY A 120 1.68 5.32 6.87
CA GLY A 120 1.35 5.94 8.16
C GLY A 120 0.73 4.94 9.14
N VAL A 121 -0.25 4.15 8.68
CA VAL A 121 -0.90 3.12 9.49
C VAL A 121 0.08 2.04 9.93
N GLU A 122 0.93 1.55 9.03
CA GLU A 122 1.94 0.55 9.36
C GLU A 122 2.89 1.04 10.46
N GLU A 123 3.42 2.25 10.32
CA GLU A 123 4.33 2.81 11.30
C GLU A 123 3.64 3.11 12.64
N GLU A 124 2.40 3.61 12.61
CA GLU A 124 1.63 3.88 13.81
C GLU A 124 1.23 2.60 14.54
N ALA A 125 0.84 1.56 13.81
CA ALA A 125 0.58 0.23 14.37
C ALA A 125 1.82 -0.35 15.06
N ALA A 126 2.99 -0.19 14.48
CA ALA A 126 4.25 -0.62 15.09
C ALA A 126 4.56 0.15 16.38
N LYS A 127 4.31 1.47 16.41
CA LYS A 127 4.49 2.28 17.62
C LYS A 127 3.53 1.86 18.74
N LEU A 128 2.26 1.66 18.40
CA LEU A 128 1.26 1.18 19.35
C LEU A 128 1.58 -0.23 19.85
N ALA A 129 2.05 -1.13 18.97
CA ALA A 129 2.48 -2.46 19.36
C ALA A 129 3.61 -2.42 20.38
N ARG A 130 4.67 -1.63 20.15
CA ARG A 130 5.72 -1.40 21.14
C ARG A 130 5.21 -0.82 22.45
N ARG A 131 4.30 0.14 22.38
CA ARG A 131 3.71 0.79 23.57
C ARG A 131 2.93 -0.19 24.42
N TRP A 132 2.17 -1.09 23.81
CA TRP A 132 1.23 -1.97 24.51
C TRP A 132 1.71 -3.41 24.66
N GLY A 133 2.90 -3.75 24.14
CA GLY A 133 3.50 -5.09 24.28
C GLY A 133 2.94 -6.12 23.30
N ALA A 134 2.43 -5.69 22.16
CA ALA A 134 2.06 -6.57 21.05
C ALA A 134 3.25 -6.85 20.12
N ASP A 135 3.12 -7.86 19.27
CA ASP A 135 4.13 -8.17 18.25
C ASP A 135 4.18 -7.08 17.17
N GLU A 136 5.34 -6.39 17.08
CA GLU A 136 5.55 -5.31 16.12
C GLU A 136 5.53 -5.82 14.68
N THR A 137 6.02 -7.04 14.43
CA THR A 137 6.07 -7.63 13.09
C THR A 137 4.67 -7.90 12.58
N LEU A 138 3.81 -8.49 13.42
CA LEU A 138 2.41 -8.73 13.08
C LEU A 138 1.64 -7.43 12.86
N ALA A 139 1.91 -6.40 13.72
CA ALA A 139 1.28 -5.08 13.57
C ALA A 139 1.67 -4.40 12.24
N ARG A 140 2.95 -4.45 11.85
CA ARG A 140 3.41 -3.93 10.54
C ARG A 140 2.78 -4.67 9.37
N ARG A 141 2.70 -5.99 9.42
CA ARG A 141 2.10 -6.82 8.36
C ARG A 141 0.61 -6.52 8.21
N ALA A 142 -0.13 -6.43 9.31
CA ALA A 142 -1.54 -6.06 9.29
C ALA A 142 -1.75 -4.62 8.77
N GLY A 143 -0.97 -3.65 9.25
CA GLY A 143 -1.02 -2.27 8.79
C GLY A 143 -0.71 -2.12 7.30
N ALA A 144 0.28 -2.86 6.78
CA ALA A 144 0.63 -2.84 5.36
C ALA A 144 -0.49 -3.41 4.46
N LEU A 145 -1.31 -4.33 4.96
CA LEU A 145 -2.33 -5.04 4.16
C LEU A 145 -3.76 -4.54 4.37
N HIS A 146 -4.06 -3.79 5.45
CA HIS A 146 -5.45 -3.50 5.86
C HIS A 146 -6.34 -2.93 4.75
N ASP A 147 -5.78 -2.12 3.88
CA ASP A 147 -6.49 -1.41 2.80
C ASP A 147 -6.15 -1.93 1.38
N CYS A 148 -5.50 -3.09 1.22
CA CYS A 148 -5.03 -3.58 -0.08
C CYS A 148 -6.16 -3.75 -1.12
N THR A 149 -7.41 -3.96 -0.69
CA THR A 149 -8.60 -4.10 -1.54
C THR A 149 -9.54 -2.88 -1.51
N LYS A 150 -9.12 -1.74 -0.93
CA LYS A 150 -9.95 -0.53 -0.70
C LYS A 150 -10.66 0.02 -1.92
N TYR A 151 -10.08 -0.16 -3.10
CA TYR A 151 -10.59 0.40 -4.34
C TYR A 151 -11.25 -0.63 -5.26
N TRP A 152 -11.48 -1.84 -4.76
CA TRP A 152 -12.20 -2.86 -5.49
C TRP A 152 -13.68 -2.53 -5.60
N THR A 153 -14.30 -2.93 -6.68
CA THR A 153 -15.74 -2.74 -6.93
C THR A 153 -16.58 -3.62 -5.98
N LEU A 154 -17.87 -3.37 -5.91
CA LEU A 154 -18.81 -4.21 -5.16
C LEU A 154 -18.75 -5.65 -5.68
N GLU A 155 -18.73 -5.82 -7.00
CA GLU A 155 -18.68 -7.13 -7.66
C GLU A 155 -17.40 -7.90 -7.31
N GLU A 156 -16.23 -7.28 -7.41
CA GLU A 156 -14.95 -7.89 -7.04
C GLU A 156 -14.92 -8.33 -5.57
N ASN A 157 -15.39 -7.45 -4.67
CA ASN A 157 -15.44 -7.74 -3.24
C ASN A 157 -16.42 -8.89 -2.93
N THR A 158 -17.63 -8.86 -3.47
CA THR A 158 -18.63 -9.92 -3.23
C THR A 158 -18.21 -11.26 -3.82
N ALA A 159 -17.62 -11.26 -5.02
CA ALA A 159 -17.09 -12.47 -5.64
C ALA A 159 -15.97 -13.10 -4.78
N LEU A 160 -15.07 -12.30 -4.22
CA LEU A 160 -14.00 -12.81 -3.35
C LEU A 160 -14.57 -13.35 -2.03
N CYS A 161 -15.51 -12.64 -1.41
CA CYS A 161 -16.20 -13.12 -0.21
C CYS A 161 -16.90 -14.46 -0.47
N ALA A 162 -17.64 -14.58 -1.57
CA ALA A 162 -18.29 -15.83 -1.96
C ALA A 162 -17.29 -16.97 -2.20
N LYS A 163 -16.18 -16.69 -2.89
CA LYS A 163 -15.10 -17.65 -3.16
C LYS A 163 -14.57 -18.30 -1.88
N TYR A 164 -14.44 -17.50 -0.81
CA TYR A 164 -13.86 -17.96 0.45
C TYR A 164 -14.89 -18.21 1.56
N GLY A 165 -16.18 -18.22 1.23
CA GLY A 165 -17.25 -18.54 2.17
C GLY A 165 -17.48 -17.49 3.27
N VAL A 166 -17.11 -16.22 3.01
CA VAL A 166 -17.34 -15.12 3.94
C VAL A 166 -18.79 -14.65 3.82
N ALA A 167 -19.56 -14.85 4.89
CA ALA A 167 -20.96 -14.39 4.95
C ALA A 167 -21.03 -12.86 5.02
N LEU A 168 -21.92 -12.28 4.24
CA LEU A 168 -22.23 -10.85 4.21
C LEU A 168 -23.64 -10.61 4.73
N ASP A 169 -23.82 -9.65 5.61
CA ASP A 169 -25.16 -9.20 6.00
C ASP A 169 -25.76 -8.24 4.97
N GLU A 170 -27.03 -7.84 5.18
CA GLU A 170 -27.76 -6.99 4.24
C GLU A 170 -27.12 -5.62 3.99
N LEU A 171 -26.49 -5.04 5.00
CA LEU A 171 -25.78 -3.76 4.88
C LEU A 171 -24.49 -3.95 4.08
N GLU A 172 -23.71 -4.98 4.39
CA GLU A 172 -22.45 -5.29 3.74
C GLU A 172 -22.63 -5.61 2.25
N GLN A 173 -23.73 -6.26 1.86
CA GLN A 173 -24.04 -6.52 0.45
C GLN A 173 -24.23 -5.25 -0.41
N LYS A 174 -24.41 -4.09 0.23
CA LYS A 174 -24.64 -2.79 -0.43
C LYS A 174 -23.57 -1.76 -0.14
N ALA A 175 -22.75 -1.99 0.88
CA ALA A 175 -21.79 -1.02 1.41
C ALA A 175 -20.34 -1.39 1.04
N VAL A 176 -19.92 -1.07 -0.18
CA VAL A 176 -18.54 -1.36 -0.68
C VAL A 176 -17.46 -0.97 0.34
N LYS A 177 -17.66 0.14 1.05
CA LYS A 177 -16.68 0.64 2.04
C LYS A 177 -16.46 -0.29 3.24
N LEU A 178 -17.40 -1.18 3.54
CA LEU A 178 -17.25 -2.17 4.61
C LEU A 178 -16.53 -3.43 4.15
N LEU A 179 -16.61 -3.75 2.85
CA LEU A 179 -16.16 -5.03 2.32
C LEU A 179 -14.63 -5.15 2.22
N HIS A 180 -13.90 -4.03 2.08
CA HIS A 180 -12.45 -4.11 1.90
C HIS A 180 -11.73 -4.72 3.11
N SER A 181 -12.26 -4.62 4.32
CA SER A 181 -11.69 -5.28 5.49
C SER A 181 -11.82 -6.80 5.39
N LYS A 182 -12.97 -7.30 4.95
CA LYS A 182 -13.20 -8.74 4.74
C LYS A 182 -12.38 -9.30 3.59
N THR A 183 -12.37 -8.62 2.46
CA THR A 183 -11.59 -9.06 1.30
C THR A 183 -10.10 -8.87 1.51
N GLY A 184 -9.65 -7.82 2.22
CA GLY A 184 -8.27 -7.66 2.65
C GLY A 184 -7.80 -8.80 3.54
N ALA A 185 -8.64 -9.24 4.49
CA ALA A 185 -8.36 -10.41 5.32
C ALA A 185 -8.30 -11.71 4.50
N CYS A 186 -9.17 -11.87 3.49
CA CYS A 186 -9.09 -13.01 2.58
C CYS A 186 -7.77 -13.00 1.77
N ILE A 187 -7.36 -11.85 1.25
CA ILE A 187 -6.08 -11.72 0.54
C ILE A 187 -4.91 -12.02 1.50
N ALA A 188 -4.92 -11.47 2.71
CA ALA A 188 -3.89 -11.76 3.71
C ALA A 188 -3.76 -13.26 3.97
N ARG A 189 -4.87 -13.94 4.21
CA ARG A 189 -4.90 -15.39 4.53
C ARG A 189 -4.55 -16.27 3.35
N TYR A 190 -5.23 -16.11 2.23
CA TYR A 190 -5.21 -17.10 1.16
C TYR A 190 -4.16 -16.82 0.08
N VAL A 191 -3.77 -15.56 -0.09
CA VAL A 191 -2.73 -15.16 -1.05
C VAL A 191 -1.38 -15.05 -0.35
N PHE A 192 -1.33 -14.32 0.78
CA PHE A 192 -0.06 -14.04 1.45
C PHE A 192 0.27 -15.00 2.62
N GLY A 193 -0.66 -15.88 3.01
CA GLY A 193 -0.40 -16.87 4.07
C GLY A 193 -0.18 -16.24 5.45
N GLU A 194 -0.75 -15.06 5.70
CA GLU A 194 -0.62 -14.37 6.98
C GLU A 194 -1.26 -15.16 8.13
N PRO A 195 -0.69 -15.08 9.35
CA PRO A 195 -1.27 -15.71 10.51
C PRO A 195 -2.65 -15.15 10.86
N GLU A 196 -3.41 -15.95 11.61
CA GLU A 196 -4.82 -15.63 11.93
C GLU A 196 -4.96 -14.28 12.62
N GLU A 197 -4.05 -13.92 13.53
CA GLU A 197 -4.08 -12.65 14.25
C GLU A 197 -4.02 -11.45 13.29
N VAL A 198 -3.17 -11.52 12.26
CA VAL A 198 -3.09 -10.49 11.21
C VAL A 198 -4.38 -10.44 10.41
N CYS A 199 -4.90 -11.60 10.01
CA CYS A 199 -6.14 -11.68 9.24
C CYS A 199 -7.33 -11.11 10.01
N GLN A 200 -7.46 -11.42 11.31
CA GLN A 200 -8.53 -10.90 12.17
C GLN A 200 -8.39 -9.39 12.40
N ALA A 201 -7.18 -8.88 12.63
CA ALA A 201 -6.96 -7.45 12.77
C ALA A 201 -7.38 -6.68 11.50
N ILE A 202 -7.10 -7.21 10.32
CA ILE A 202 -7.57 -6.65 9.05
C ILE A 202 -9.08 -6.78 8.92
N PHE A 203 -9.67 -7.93 9.29
CA PHE A 203 -11.11 -8.19 9.13
C PHE A 203 -11.98 -7.19 9.91
N TRP A 204 -11.55 -6.80 11.11
CA TRP A 204 -12.34 -5.96 12.02
C TRP A 204 -11.98 -4.47 12.03
N HIS A 205 -11.01 -4.04 11.24
CA HIS A 205 -10.53 -2.65 11.31
C HIS A 205 -11.56 -1.59 10.86
N THR A 206 -12.64 -1.97 10.18
CA THR A 206 -13.68 -1.01 9.75
C THR A 206 -14.87 -0.92 10.69
N THR A 207 -15.26 -2.03 11.30
CA THR A 207 -16.50 -2.10 12.11
C THR A 207 -16.23 -2.23 13.59
N ALA A 208 -15.05 -2.62 13.99
CA ALA A 208 -14.77 -3.20 15.28
C ALA A 208 -15.63 -4.47 15.57
N LYS A 209 -15.52 -5.03 16.74
CA LYS A 209 -16.35 -6.11 17.28
C LYS A 209 -16.28 -6.14 18.81
N GLU A 210 -17.11 -6.95 19.44
CA GLU A 210 -16.97 -7.26 20.86
C GLU A 210 -15.67 -8.03 21.11
N ASP A 211 -15.07 -7.86 22.27
CA ASP A 211 -13.86 -8.60 22.71
C ASP A 211 -12.71 -8.57 21.70
N MET A 212 -12.36 -7.38 21.24
CA MET A 212 -11.22 -7.22 20.34
C MET A 212 -9.91 -7.61 21.02
N THR A 213 -9.08 -8.39 20.32
CA THR A 213 -7.71 -8.67 20.75
C THR A 213 -6.86 -7.41 20.73
N LEU A 214 -5.68 -7.45 21.36
CA LEU A 214 -4.78 -6.30 21.41
C LEU A 214 -4.36 -5.85 20.00
N LEU A 215 -4.04 -6.80 19.08
CA LEU A 215 -3.67 -6.45 17.72
C LEU A 215 -4.83 -5.86 16.92
N GLU A 216 -6.05 -6.36 17.09
CA GLU A 216 -7.24 -5.79 16.46
C GLU A 216 -7.48 -4.34 16.89
N LYS A 217 -7.36 -4.04 18.20
CA LYS A 217 -7.45 -2.67 18.75
C LYS A 217 -6.37 -1.77 18.17
N ILE A 218 -5.14 -2.26 18.09
CA ILE A 218 -3.99 -1.52 17.54
C ILE A 218 -4.23 -1.14 16.08
N ILE A 219 -4.67 -2.08 15.24
CA ILE A 219 -4.88 -1.80 13.80
C ILE A 219 -6.06 -0.86 13.59
N TYR A 220 -7.17 -1.04 14.34
CA TYR A 220 -8.30 -0.12 14.31
C TYR A 220 -7.87 1.31 14.67
N MET A 221 -7.13 1.48 15.76
CA MET A 221 -6.68 2.79 16.21
C MET A 221 -5.61 3.37 15.29
N ALA A 222 -4.67 2.58 14.78
CA ALA A 222 -3.63 3.05 13.87
C ALA A 222 -4.21 3.63 12.58
N ASP A 223 -5.24 2.99 11.98
CA ASP A 223 -5.95 3.55 10.83
C ASP A 223 -6.64 4.89 11.18
N TYR A 224 -7.13 5.02 12.40
CA TYR A 224 -7.84 6.21 12.85
C TYR A 224 -6.91 7.41 13.12
N ILE A 225 -5.69 7.17 13.62
CA ILE A 225 -4.81 8.22 14.17
C ILE A 225 -3.49 8.42 13.43
N GLU A 226 -3.24 7.69 12.33
CA GLU A 226 -1.97 7.81 11.59
C GLU A 226 -1.68 9.28 11.20
N PRO A 227 -0.39 9.65 10.99
CA PRO A 227 0.02 11.06 10.89
C PRO A 227 -0.67 11.89 9.80
N ASN A 228 -1.16 11.26 8.71
CA ASN A 228 -1.84 11.98 7.62
C ASN A 228 -3.34 12.19 7.89
N ARG A 229 -3.87 11.69 9.01
CA ARG A 229 -5.25 11.96 9.43
C ARG A 229 -5.35 13.37 9.99
N ASP A 230 -6.32 14.12 9.47
CA ASP A 230 -6.63 15.49 9.89
C ASP A 230 -8.15 15.63 10.01
N PHE A 231 -8.66 15.59 11.23
CA PHE A 231 -10.05 15.83 11.58
C PHE A 231 -10.16 16.37 13.02
N ALA A 232 -11.27 17.01 13.33
CA ALA A 232 -11.49 17.59 14.66
C ALA A 232 -11.40 16.50 15.76
N GLY A 233 -10.50 16.68 16.72
CA GLY A 233 -10.31 15.75 17.85
C GLY A 233 -9.25 14.66 17.61
N VAL A 234 -8.61 14.57 16.45
CA VAL A 234 -7.58 13.55 16.16
C VAL A 234 -6.43 13.60 17.16
N GLU A 235 -5.98 14.78 17.57
CA GLU A 235 -4.87 14.91 18.53
C GLU A 235 -5.24 14.37 19.93
N ARG A 236 -6.49 14.58 20.36
CA ARG A 236 -6.99 13.97 21.60
C ARG A 236 -6.98 12.45 21.49
N LEU A 237 -7.42 11.93 20.35
CA LEU A 237 -7.47 10.50 20.11
C LEU A 237 -6.06 9.89 20.05
N ARG A 238 -5.09 10.58 19.40
CA ARG A 238 -3.66 10.21 19.41
C ARG A 238 -3.13 10.09 20.83
N ALA A 239 -3.27 11.15 21.63
CA ALA A 239 -2.79 11.16 23.00
C ALA A 239 -3.42 10.04 23.85
N LEU A 240 -4.72 9.80 23.68
CA LEU A 240 -5.45 8.77 24.42
C LEU A 240 -5.00 7.36 24.03
N SER A 241 -4.72 7.10 22.75
CA SER A 241 -4.26 5.80 22.23
C SER A 241 -2.95 5.32 22.87
N TYR A 242 -2.11 6.24 23.33
CA TYR A 242 -0.87 5.92 24.06
C TYR A 242 -1.02 5.88 25.57
N LYS A 243 -2.16 6.34 26.11
CA LYS A 243 -2.45 6.39 27.55
C LYS A 243 -3.38 5.27 27.99
N ASP A 244 -4.45 5.05 27.25
CA ASP A 244 -5.50 4.07 27.54
C ASP A 244 -6.15 3.62 26.21
N LEU A 245 -5.75 2.45 25.74
CA LEU A 245 -6.14 1.97 24.41
C LEU A 245 -7.65 1.65 24.33
N ASP A 246 -8.23 1.16 25.41
CA ASP A 246 -9.65 0.81 25.44
C ASP A 246 -10.53 2.06 25.44
N LYS A 247 -10.15 3.11 26.18
CA LYS A 247 -10.84 4.41 26.09
C LYS A 247 -10.66 5.07 24.73
N ALA A 248 -9.48 4.94 24.13
CA ALA A 248 -9.26 5.43 22.77
C ALA A 248 -10.15 4.69 21.76
N LEU A 249 -10.25 3.37 21.88
CA LEU A 249 -11.12 2.55 21.04
C LEU A 249 -12.59 2.96 21.20
N LEU A 250 -13.07 3.11 22.44
CA LEU A 250 -14.45 3.57 22.70
C LEU A 250 -14.70 4.93 22.05
N LEU A 251 -13.82 5.90 22.27
CA LEU A 251 -13.93 7.24 21.67
C LEU A 251 -13.92 7.18 20.14
N GLY A 252 -13.07 6.34 19.54
CA GLY A 252 -13.01 6.15 18.07
C GLY A 252 -14.30 5.54 17.52
N VAL A 253 -14.84 4.53 18.19
CA VAL A 253 -16.11 3.89 17.82
C VAL A 253 -17.28 4.88 17.96
N GLU A 254 -17.36 5.64 19.05
CA GLU A 254 -18.40 6.67 19.26
C GLU A 254 -18.30 7.79 18.22
N THR A 255 -17.08 8.22 17.87
CA THR A 255 -16.86 9.20 16.79
C THR A 255 -17.36 8.67 15.44
N THR A 256 -17.12 7.40 15.14
CA THR A 256 -17.65 6.76 13.93
C THR A 256 -19.18 6.72 13.93
N ILE A 257 -19.80 6.36 15.05
CA ILE A 257 -21.26 6.33 15.20
C ILE A 257 -21.84 7.72 14.96
N GLN A 258 -21.30 8.74 15.64
CA GLN A 258 -21.74 10.13 15.50
C GLN A 258 -21.61 10.61 14.04
N GLU A 259 -20.48 10.35 13.37
CA GLU A 259 -20.29 10.72 11.95
C GLU A 259 -21.35 10.06 11.06
N MET A 260 -21.67 8.79 11.29
CA MET A 260 -22.69 8.08 10.49
C MET A 260 -24.09 8.67 10.74
N GLU A 261 -24.45 8.99 12.01
CA GLU A 261 -25.71 9.63 12.37
C GLU A 261 -25.86 11.00 11.73
N GLU A 262 -24.83 11.87 11.84
CA GLU A 262 -24.81 13.21 11.23
C GLU A 262 -25.00 13.18 9.71
N ARG A 263 -24.50 12.12 9.06
CA ARG A 263 -24.61 11.92 7.60
C ARG A 263 -25.84 11.14 7.18
N GLY A 264 -26.69 10.71 8.11
CA GLY A 264 -27.86 9.88 7.84
C GLY A 264 -27.51 8.53 7.21
N LEU A 265 -26.34 7.97 7.53
CA LEU A 265 -25.85 6.70 7.01
C LEU A 265 -26.12 5.57 7.99
N PRO A 266 -26.38 4.34 7.50
CA PRO A 266 -26.62 3.21 8.38
C PRO A 266 -25.34 2.84 9.15
N ILE A 267 -25.50 2.55 10.44
CA ILE A 267 -24.42 2.10 11.31
C ILE A 267 -24.41 0.58 11.31
N HIS A 268 -23.24 0.00 11.15
CA HIS A 268 -23.08 -1.46 11.20
C HIS A 268 -23.34 -1.98 12.61
N LYS A 269 -24.13 -3.05 12.74
CA LYS A 269 -24.50 -3.64 14.05
C LYS A 269 -23.28 -3.99 14.92
N ARG A 270 -22.18 -4.48 14.32
CA ARG A 270 -20.96 -4.80 15.07
C ARG A 270 -20.33 -3.58 15.73
N THR A 271 -20.42 -2.41 15.10
CA THR A 271 -19.92 -1.16 15.68
C THR A 271 -20.69 -0.79 16.94
N LEU A 272 -22.02 -0.94 16.92
CA LEU A 272 -22.86 -0.72 18.11
C LEU A 272 -22.56 -1.75 19.21
N MET A 273 -22.44 -3.02 18.87
CA MET A 273 -22.11 -4.10 19.81
C MET A 273 -20.70 -3.91 20.41
N ALA A 274 -19.72 -3.44 19.64
CA ALA A 274 -18.39 -3.12 20.17
C ALA A 274 -18.43 -1.99 21.20
N ARG A 275 -19.17 -0.91 20.92
CA ARG A 275 -19.39 0.18 21.90
C ARG A 275 -20.03 -0.35 23.18
N ASP A 276 -21.14 -1.07 23.06
CA ASP A 276 -21.91 -1.56 24.19
C ASP A 276 -21.09 -2.54 25.05
N TRP A 277 -20.27 -3.37 24.41
CA TRP A 277 -19.33 -4.28 25.07
C TRP A 277 -18.28 -3.50 25.90
N LEU A 278 -17.65 -2.45 25.31
CA LEU A 278 -16.67 -1.62 26.00
C LEU A 278 -17.30 -0.91 27.22
N LEU A 279 -18.50 -0.34 27.06
CA LEU A 279 -19.22 0.29 28.16
C LEU A 279 -19.57 -0.70 29.25
N ALA A 280 -20.04 -1.91 28.91
CA ALA A 280 -20.33 -2.97 29.87
C ALA A 280 -19.09 -3.47 30.63
N ALA A 281 -17.90 -3.39 29.98
CA ALA A 281 -16.61 -3.68 30.61
C ALA A 281 -16.09 -2.54 31.52
N GLY A 282 -16.87 -1.45 31.69
CA GLY A 282 -16.51 -0.32 32.52
C GLY A 282 -15.53 0.69 31.90
N VAL A 283 -15.36 0.66 30.60
CA VAL A 283 -14.59 1.68 29.88
C VAL A 283 -15.44 2.96 29.78
N THR A 284 -14.93 4.10 30.33
CA THR A 284 -15.65 5.39 30.38
C THR A 284 -14.71 6.56 30.07
#